data_9230ceffbbfba6bcb3ac448586e7b081
#
_entry.id   9230ceffbbfba6bcb3ac448586e7b081
#
_cell.length_a   1.000
_cell.length_b   1.000
_cell.length_c   1.000
_cell.angle_alpha   90.00
_cell.angle_beta   90.00
_cell.angle_gamma   90.00
#
_symmetry.space_group_name_H-M   'P 1'
#
loop_
_entity.id
_entity.type
_entity.pdbx_description
1 polymer ?
#
loop_
_entity_poly.entity_id
_entity_poly.type
_entity_poly.pdbx_seq_one_letter_code
_entity_poly.pdbx_strand_id
1 'polypeptide(L)'
;MENKKIDINQKLKKFKDQWSPKVVAEMNDYQVKLAKISGEFIWHKHDTTDELFYVIKGNMKIVFRDGAINLFEGEMYIVPKGIDHKPVAEKECHIMLIEPKGILNTGEINNELTANLDEWV
;
A
#
# COMPACT_ATOMS: atom_id res chain seq x y z
N MET A 1 -11.21 -18.36 21.48
CA MET A 1 -10.71 -17.19 20.71
C MET A 1 -9.48 -16.62 21.38
N GLU A 2 -8.44 -16.40 20.64
CA GLU A 2 -7.26 -15.72 21.13
C GLU A 2 -7.41 -14.22 20.94
N ASN A 3 -7.23 -13.46 22.01
CA ASN A 3 -7.30 -11.99 21.95
C ASN A 3 -5.92 -11.43 21.63
N LYS A 4 -5.54 -11.46 20.37
CA LYS A 4 -4.25 -10.96 19.92
C LYS A 4 -4.41 -9.58 19.29
N LYS A 5 -3.74 -8.61 19.88
CA LYS A 5 -3.58 -7.32 19.22
C LYS A 5 -2.53 -7.42 18.13
N ILE A 6 -2.63 -6.57 17.14
CA ILE A 6 -1.66 -6.48 16.05
C ILE A 6 -0.73 -5.30 16.35
N ASP A 7 0.55 -5.61 16.50
CA ASP A 7 1.58 -4.59 16.69
C ASP A 7 2.21 -4.28 15.34
N ILE A 8 1.92 -3.11 14.80
CA ILE A 8 2.35 -2.72 13.47
C ILE A 8 3.89 -2.74 13.35
N ASN A 9 4.58 -2.22 14.36
CA ASN A 9 6.04 -2.19 14.33
C ASN A 9 6.64 -3.59 14.34
N GLN A 10 6.04 -4.52 15.09
CA GLN A 10 6.50 -5.91 15.10
C GLN A 10 6.26 -6.59 13.74
N LYS A 11 5.14 -6.31 13.13
CA LYS A 11 4.84 -6.84 11.79
C LYS A 11 5.82 -6.34 10.75
N LEU A 12 6.17 -5.05 10.79
CA LEU A 12 7.14 -4.46 9.87
C LEU A 12 8.52 -5.10 9.97
N LYS A 13 8.90 -5.61 11.14
CA LYS A 13 10.20 -6.28 11.33
C LYS A 13 10.27 -7.66 10.68
N LYS A 14 9.14 -8.23 10.27
CA LYS A 14 9.06 -9.61 9.77
C LYS A 14 9.33 -9.74 8.28
N PHE A 15 9.46 -8.63 7.55
CA PHE A 15 9.70 -8.70 6.11
C PHE A 15 10.59 -7.54 5.66
N LYS A 16 11.23 -7.72 4.50
CA LYS A 16 12.16 -6.73 3.92
C LYS A 16 11.83 -6.40 2.47
N ASP A 17 11.05 -7.26 1.80
CA ASP A 17 10.77 -7.06 0.38
C ASP A 17 10.03 -5.75 0.14
N GLN A 18 10.40 -5.12 -0.97
CA GLN A 18 9.87 -3.83 -1.39
C GLN A 18 8.69 -4.03 -2.34
N TRP A 19 7.71 -3.13 -2.29
CA TRP A 19 6.55 -3.14 -3.20
C TRP A 19 5.75 -4.45 -3.12
N SER A 20 5.76 -5.11 -1.97
CA SER A 20 5.07 -6.38 -1.76
C SER A 20 4.21 -6.28 -0.50
N PRO A 21 2.97 -5.80 -0.62
CA PRO A 21 2.09 -5.62 0.54
C PRO A 21 1.84 -6.92 1.28
N LYS A 22 1.90 -6.85 2.60
CA LYS A 22 1.64 -7.99 3.50
C LYS A 22 0.35 -7.73 4.27
N VAL A 23 -0.54 -8.70 4.25
CA VAL A 23 -1.80 -8.62 4.98
C VAL A 23 -1.52 -8.82 6.47
N VAL A 24 -2.03 -7.93 7.30
CA VAL A 24 -1.91 -8.05 8.76
C VAL A 24 -3.26 -8.23 9.44
N ALA A 25 -4.35 -7.85 8.79
CA ALA A 25 -5.69 -7.96 9.34
C ALA A 25 -6.74 -7.92 8.25
N GLU A 26 -7.93 -8.41 8.59
CA GLU A 26 -9.11 -8.28 7.74
C GLU A 26 -10.24 -7.71 8.57
N MET A 27 -11.02 -6.85 7.96
CA MET A 27 -12.23 -6.31 8.56
C MET A 27 -13.30 -6.28 7.48
N ASN A 28 -14.36 -7.08 7.66
CA ASN A 28 -15.37 -7.30 6.63
C ASN A 28 -14.69 -7.81 5.36
N ASP A 29 -14.96 -7.20 4.21
CA ASP A 29 -14.34 -7.58 2.94
C ASP A 29 -13.04 -6.81 2.66
N TYR A 30 -12.53 -6.09 3.66
CA TYR A 30 -11.34 -5.27 3.51
C TYR A 30 -10.12 -5.90 4.17
N GLN A 31 -8.97 -5.64 3.59
CA GLN A 31 -7.68 -6.05 4.15
C GLN A 31 -6.87 -4.83 4.55
N VAL A 32 -6.22 -4.94 5.69
CA VAL A 32 -5.20 -3.99 6.14
C VAL A 32 -3.85 -4.59 5.77
N LYS A 33 -3.08 -3.85 5.00
CA LYS A 33 -1.78 -4.31 4.50
C LYS A 33 -0.68 -3.34 4.91
N LEU A 34 0.52 -3.88 5.11
CA LEU A 34 1.72 -3.08 5.31
C LEU A 34 2.64 -3.29 4.12
N ALA A 35 3.31 -2.24 3.69
CA ALA A 35 4.27 -2.33 2.62
C ALA A 35 5.49 -1.45 2.93
N LYS A 36 6.64 -1.89 2.44
CA LYS A 36 7.85 -1.09 2.40
C LYS A 36 8.08 -0.70 0.97
N ILE A 37 8.32 0.58 0.73
CA ILE A 37 8.48 1.11 -0.62
C ILE A 37 9.74 1.96 -0.70
N SER A 38 10.38 1.93 -1.86
CA SER A 38 11.56 2.74 -2.17
C SER A 38 11.68 2.85 -3.68
N GLY A 39 11.96 4.04 -4.18
CA GLY A 39 12.03 4.31 -5.61
C GLY A 39 10.67 4.58 -6.22
N GLU A 40 10.55 4.37 -7.51
CA GLU A 40 9.32 4.61 -8.25
C GLU A 40 8.57 3.31 -8.49
N PHE A 41 7.26 3.36 -8.30
CA PHE A 41 6.38 2.29 -8.73
C PHE A 41 5.97 2.54 -10.19
N ILE A 42 4.92 1.87 -10.66
CA ILE A 42 4.41 2.03 -12.02
C ILE A 42 3.14 2.88 -12.01
N TRP A 43 2.84 3.49 -13.16
CA TRP A 43 1.53 4.08 -13.41
C TRP A 43 0.49 2.97 -13.42
N HIS A 44 -0.54 3.10 -12.61
CA HIS A 44 -1.62 2.12 -12.56
C HIS A 44 -2.88 2.75 -11.96
N LYS A 45 -3.96 2.03 -12.03
CA LYS A 45 -5.23 2.41 -11.41
C LYS A 45 -5.98 1.16 -10.96
N HIS A 46 -6.89 1.36 -10.03
CA HIS A 46 -7.84 0.33 -9.59
C HIS A 46 -9.22 0.76 -10.07
N ASP A 47 -9.81 0.02 -11.01
CA ASP A 47 -11.02 0.47 -11.69
C ASP A 47 -12.28 0.42 -10.81
N THR A 48 -12.30 -0.47 -9.83
CA THR A 48 -13.52 -0.76 -9.06
C THR A 48 -13.46 -0.35 -7.60
N THR A 49 -12.32 0.14 -7.11
CA THR A 49 -12.18 0.43 -5.68
C THR A 49 -11.25 1.60 -5.43
N ASP A 50 -11.55 2.34 -4.35
CA ASP A 50 -10.64 3.33 -3.80
C ASP A 50 -9.51 2.62 -3.07
N GLU A 51 -8.38 3.31 -2.89
CA GLU A 51 -7.23 2.77 -2.15
C GLU A 51 -6.75 3.79 -1.14
N LEU A 52 -6.68 3.39 0.14
CA LEU A 52 -6.19 4.25 1.20
C LEU A 52 -4.70 4.03 1.41
N PHE A 53 -3.94 5.12 1.42
CA PHE A 53 -2.52 5.16 1.77
C PHE A 53 -2.36 5.90 3.09
N TYR A 54 -1.62 5.33 4.02
CA TYR A 54 -1.25 5.96 5.28
C TYR A 54 0.24 5.79 5.52
N VAL A 55 0.96 6.89 5.76
CA VAL A 55 2.41 6.83 5.99
C VAL A 55 2.70 6.59 7.47
N ILE A 56 3.36 5.46 7.75
CA ILE A 56 3.78 5.07 9.09
C ILE A 56 5.13 5.67 9.41
N LYS A 57 6.07 5.59 8.45
CA LYS A 57 7.44 6.07 8.63
C LYS A 57 8.01 6.57 7.31
N GLY A 58 8.69 7.70 7.36
CA GLY A 58 9.25 8.32 6.16
C GLY A 58 8.25 9.21 5.47
N ASN A 59 8.39 9.34 4.17
CA ASN A 59 7.46 10.11 3.36
C ASN A 59 7.39 9.54 1.95
N MET A 60 6.32 9.86 1.25
CA MET A 60 6.10 9.42 -0.11
C MET A 60 5.40 10.50 -0.92
N LYS A 61 5.40 10.32 -2.21
CA LYS A 61 4.66 11.14 -3.15
C LYS A 61 3.73 10.22 -3.93
N ILE A 62 2.50 10.68 -4.15
CA ILE A 62 1.60 10.03 -5.10
C ILE A 62 1.48 10.96 -6.28
N VAL A 63 1.95 10.52 -7.44
CA VAL A 63 1.98 11.32 -8.66
C VAL A 63 0.74 11.00 -9.48
N PHE A 64 0.06 12.05 -9.91
CA PHE A 64 -1.10 11.97 -10.81
C PHE A 64 -0.72 12.60 -12.14
N ARG A 65 -1.55 12.44 -13.16
CA ARG A 65 -1.27 13.03 -14.48
C ARG A 65 -1.25 14.56 -14.45
N ASP A 66 -2.00 15.15 -13.54
CA ASP A 66 -2.15 16.61 -13.40
C ASP A 66 -1.50 17.19 -12.14
N GLY A 67 -0.67 16.43 -11.44
CA GLY A 67 -0.01 16.93 -10.25
C GLY A 67 0.48 15.82 -9.34
N ALA A 68 0.74 16.16 -8.09
CA ALA A 68 1.20 15.20 -7.11
C ALA A 68 0.84 15.68 -5.70
N ILE A 69 0.74 14.73 -4.78
CA ILE A 69 0.63 15.02 -3.35
C ILE A 69 1.81 14.41 -2.61
N ASN A 70 2.24 15.08 -1.56
CA ASN A 70 3.26 14.57 -0.66
C ASN A 70 2.58 14.11 0.63
N LEU A 71 2.93 12.91 1.11
CA LEU A 71 2.45 12.37 2.37
C LEU A 71 3.62 12.17 3.31
N PHE A 72 3.49 12.72 4.51
CA PHE A 72 4.47 12.59 5.58
C PHE A 72 3.93 11.66 6.67
N GLU A 73 4.76 11.34 7.66
CA GLU A 73 4.35 10.45 8.75
C GLU A 73 3.04 10.92 9.38
N GLY A 74 2.11 9.99 9.55
CA GLY A 74 0.81 10.26 10.15
C GLY A 74 -0.22 10.82 9.19
N GLU A 75 0.13 11.01 7.91
CA GLU A 75 -0.81 11.53 6.92
C GLU A 75 -1.34 10.42 6.02
N MET A 76 -2.54 10.61 5.52
CA MET A 76 -3.21 9.63 4.66
C MET A 76 -3.87 10.31 3.47
N TYR A 77 -4.10 9.53 2.43
CA TYR A 77 -4.84 9.96 1.26
C TYR A 77 -5.60 8.78 0.67
N ILE A 78 -6.80 9.01 0.21
CA ILE A 78 -7.58 7.99 -0.48
C ILE A 78 -7.55 8.30 -1.97
N VAL A 79 -6.91 7.42 -2.73
CA VAL A 79 -6.90 7.52 -4.19
C VAL A 79 -8.24 6.99 -4.70
N PRO A 80 -9.05 7.83 -5.37
CA PRO A 80 -10.34 7.37 -5.88
C PRO A 80 -10.17 6.31 -6.97
N LYS A 81 -11.13 5.42 -7.06
CA LYS A 81 -11.16 4.40 -8.13
C LYS A 81 -11.08 5.06 -9.50
N GLY A 82 -10.41 4.40 -10.42
CA GLY A 82 -10.27 4.86 -11.80
C GLY A 82 -9.24 5.95 -12.02
N ILE A 83 -8.56 6.41 -10.97
CA ILE A 83 -7.55 7.48 -11.08
C ILE A 83 -6.18 6.87 -11.27
N ASP A 84 -5.55 7.20 -12.40
CA ASP A 84 -4.21 6.76 -12.74
C ASP A 84 -3.19 7.45 -11.82
N HIS A 85 -2.32 6.68 -11.20
CA HIS A 85 -1.38 7.21 -10.22
C HIS A 85 -0.10 6.39 -10.16
N LYS A 86 0.97 7.02 -9.66
CA LYS A 86 2.27 6.39 -9.49
C LYS A 86 2.85 6.77 -8.12
N PRO A 87 2.93 5.82 -7.19
CA PRO A 87 3.60 6.05 -5.91
C PRO A 87 5.12 6.14 -6.07
N VAL A 88 5.75 7.04 -5.32
CA VAL A 88 7.20 7.25 -5.35
C VAL A 88 7.69 7.53 -3.94
N ALA A 89 8.81 6.93 -3.56
CA ALA A 89 9.49 7.24 -2.31
C ALA A 89 10.99 7.35 -2.57
N GLU A 90 11.60 8.50 -2.27
CA GLU A 90 13.03 8.68 -2.49
C GLU A 90 13.88 7.77 -1.58
N LYS A 91 13.43 7.58 -0.35
CA LYS A 91 14.03 6.68 0.62
C LYS A 91 13.00 5.67 1.08
N GLU A 92 13.42 4.59 1.72
CA GLU A 92 12.49 3.59 2.21
C GLU A 92 11.41 4.25 3.07
N CYS A 93 10.18 3.96 2.74
CA CYS A 93 8.99 4.46 3.41
C CYS A 93 8.11 3.27 3.79
N HIS A 94 7.55 3.31 4.99
CA HIS A 94 6.65 2.26 5.47
C HIS A 94 5.22 2.80 5.44
N ILE A 95 4.34 2.07 4.79
CA ILE A 95 2.96 2.50 4.58
C ILE A 95 1.97 1.42 5.00
N MET A 96 0.76 1.88 5.32
CA MET A 96 -0.40 1.03 5.49
C MET A 96 -1.35 1.27 4.32
N LEU A 97 -1.87 0.20 3.78
CA LEU A 97 -2.89 0.22 2.74
C LEU A 97 -4.15 -0.42 3.29
N ILE A 98 -5.30 0.14 2.96
CA ILE A 98 -6.60 -0.46 3.29
C ILE A 98 -7.39 -0.52 1.99
N GLU A 99 -7.82 -1.71 1.60
CA GLU A 99 -8.53 -1.94 0.36
C GLU A 99 -9.29 -3.28 0.41
N PRO A 100 -10.26 -3.49 -0.47
CA PRO A 100 -10.95 -4.78 -0.53
C PRO A 100 -10.00 -5.93 -0.87
N LYS A 101 -10.38 -7.14 -0.49
CA LYS A 101 -9.65 -8.36 -0.86
C LYS A 101 -9.55 -8.48 -2.38
N GLY A 102 -8.48 -9.13 -2.84
CA GLY A 102 -8.32 -9.50 -4.25
C GLY A 102 -7.77 -8.41 -5.14
N ILE A 103 -7.30 -7.31 -4.58
CA ILE A 103 -6.74 -6.20 -5.36
C ILE A 103 -5.23 -6.38 -5.49
N LEU A 104 -4.74 -6.49 -6.72
CA LEU A 104 -3.30 -6.54 -6.99
C LEU A 104 -2.68 -5.15 -6.80
N ASN A 105 -1.45 -5.11 -6.28
CA ASN A 105 -0.74 -3.85 -6.05
C ASN A 105 -0.52 -3.04 -7.33
N THR A 106 -0.46 -3.68 -8.48
CA THR A 106 -0.27 -3.04 -9.79
C THR A 106 -1.58 -2.80 -10.54
N GLY A 107 -2.73 -2.95 -9.88
CA GLY A 107 -4.03 -2.83 -10.52
C GLY A 107 -4.25 -3.95 -11.54
N GLU A 108 -4.61 -3.59 -12.77
CA GLU A 108 -4.84 -4.57 -13.84
C GLU A 108 -3.58 -4.85 -14.67
N ILE A 109 -2.48 -4.14 -14.38
CA ILE A 109 -1.21 -4.32 -15.07
C ILE A 109 -0.45 -5.46 -14.40
N ASN A 110 0.05 -6.41 -15.21
CA ASN A 110 0.87 -7.50 -14.69
C ASN A 110 2.30 -7.31 -15.20
N ASN A 111 3.24 -7.14 -14.27
CA ASN A 111 4.66 -6.97 -14.58
C ASN A 111 5.53 -7.49 -13.42
N GLU A 112 6.83 -7.22 -13.49
CA GLU A 112 7.79 -7.70 -12.48
C GLU A 112 7.55 -7.15 -11.07
N LEU A 113 6.84 -6.02 -10.94
CA LEU A 113 6.51 -5.43 -9.63
C LEU A 113 5.19 -5.94 -9.06
N THR A 114 4.45 -6.78 -9.79
CA THR A 114 3.20 -7.34 -9.31
C THR A 114 3.47 -8.35 -8.19
N ALA A 115 2.93 -8.10 -7.02
CA ALA A 115 3.07 -8.97 -5.85
C ALA A 115 1.98 -10.03 -5.83
N ASN A 116 2.24 -11.13 -5.13
CA ASN A 116 1.24 -12.16 -4.88
C ASN A 116 0.16 -11.64 -3.96
N LEU A 117 -1.08 -12.10 -4.17
CA LEU A 117 -2.18 -11.82 -3.28
C LEU A 117 -2.05 -12.61 -1.98
N ASP A 118 -2.67 -12.06 -0.92
CA ASP A 118 -2.85 -12.74 0.36
C ASP A 118 -1.56 -13.26 1.01
N GLU A 119 -0.47 -12.52 0.87
CA GLU A 119 0.71 -12.79 1.66
C GLU A 119 0.55 -12.18 3.05
N TRP A 120 0.41 -13.04 4.05
CA TRP A 120 0.25 -12.65 5.44
C TRP A 120 1.58 -12.57 6.17
N VAL A 121 1.62 -11.70 7.12
CA VAL A 121 2.78 -11.59 8.01
C VAL A 121 2.35 -11.54 9.49
#